data_1e6be9e2ca7e515ffc8b17db85958e93
#
_entry.id   1e6be9e2ca7e515ffc8b17db85958e93
#
_cell.length_a   1.000
_cell.length_b   1.000
_cell.length_c   1.000
_cell.angle_alpha   90.00
_cell.angle_beta   90.00
_cell.angle_gamma   90.00
#
_symmetry.space_group_name_H-M   'P 1'
#
loop_
_entity.id
_entity.type
_entity.pdbx_description
1 polymer ?
#
loop_
_entity_poly.entity_id
_entity_poly.type
_entity_poly.pdbx_seq_one_letter_code
_entity_poly.pdbx_strand_id
1 'polypeptide(L)'
;INALVEDAIDYYDEVHAFQYQDFRDPLGFVDGTESPRGDEGVAVAIIRDGMWAGGSYIVEQKYVHDLKKWNALKVEEQEQVIGRTKHSDIELDGKPGNSHVAVNQVEDEDGNGLEIVRNNLSFGDALGKQGTFFMSYARDPRVTEVMLRRMFIGEPEGNYDRILDFSEALTLSLIHI
;
A
#
# COMPACT_ATOMS: atom_id res chain seq x y z
N ILE A 1 19.66 4.88 -17.16
CA ILE A 1 18.50 4.08 -17.65
C ILE A 1 17.80 4.86 -18.75
N ASN A 2 17.42 6.15 -18.52
CA ASN A 2 16.68 6.95 -19.48
C ASN A 2 17.30 6.95 -20.89
N ALA A 3 18.61 7.19 -21.01
CA ALA A 3 19.33 7.18 -22.29
C ALA A 3 19.31 5.83 -23.03
N LEU A 4 18.93 4.73 -22.37
CA LEU A 4 18.83 3.42 -23.00
C LEU A 4 17.45 3.12 -23.59
N VAL A 5 16.45 3.88 -23.19
CA VAL A 5 15.05 3.61 -23.54
C VAL A 5 14.32 4.83 -24.12
N GLU A 6 15.00 5.98 -24.24
CA GLU A 6 14.39 7.24 -24.67
C GLU A 6 13.71 7.17 -26.05
N ASP A 7 14.19 6.29 -26.93
CA ASP A 7 13.61 6.06 -28.26
C ASP A 7 12.38 5.12 -28.24
N ALA A 8 12.11 4.49 -27.10
CA ALA A 8 11.09 3.44 -26.96
C ALA A 8 9.95 3.79 -25.99
N ILE A 9 10.09 4.87 -25.22
CA ILE A 9 9.10 5.29 -24.21
C ILE A 9 8.87 6.79 -24.25
N ASP A 10 7.64 7.19 -23.97
CA ASP A 10 7.27 8.58 -23.69
C ASP A 10 7.15 8.79 -22.18
N TYR A 11 7.69 9.89 -21.69
CA TYR A 11 7.52 10.30 -20.29
C TYR A 11 6.13 10.88 -20.07
N TYR A 12 5.37 10.26 -19.14
CA TYR A 12 4.06 10.77 -18.76
C TYR A 12 4.10 11.48 -17.39
N ASP A 13 4.72 10.86 -16.39
CA ASP A 13 4.89 11.40 -15.04
C ASP A 13 6.18 10.85 -14.41
N GLU A 14 6.76 11.59 -13.49
CA GLU A 14 7.92 11.20 -12.72
C GLU A 14 7.72 11.54 -11.25
N VAL A 15 7.87 10.54 -10.38
CA VAL A 15 7.73 10.72 -8.94
C VAL A 15 9.06 10.47 -8.27
N HIS A 16 9.67 11.51 -7.70
CA HIS A 16 10.82 11.38 -6.83
C HIS A 16 10.37 11.01 -5.43
N ALA A 17 10.55 9.76 -5.08
CA ALA A 17 10.12 9.23 -3.79
C ALA A 17 11.31 8.73 -2.96
N PHE A 18 11.13 8.66 -1.66
CA PHE A 18 12.17 8.28 -0.72
C PHE A 18 11.57 7.54 0.48
N GLN A 19 12.41 6.86 1.23
CA GLN A 19 12.04 6.23 2.49
C GLN A 19 12.76 6.94 3.64
N TYR A 20 12.02 7.30 4.69
CA TYR A 20 12.63 7.81 5.92
C TYR A 20 13.42 6.72 6.63
N GLN A 21 14.47 7.10 7.37
CA GLN A 21 15.35 6.16 8.08
C GLN A 21 14.61 5.28 9.11
N ASP A 22 13.53 5.79 9.67
CA ASP A 22 12.67 5.10 10.64
C ASP A 22 11.46 4.42 9.99
N PHE A 23 11.46 4.32 8.66
CA PHE A 23 10.41 3.67 7.85
C PHE A 23 9.00 4.27 8.02
N ARG A 24 8.89 5.51 8.49
CA ARG A 24 7.59 6.16 8.63
C ARG A 24 7.15 6.80 7.32
N ASP A 25 5.84 6.70 7.09
CA ASP A 25 5.16 7.38 6.01
C ASP A 25 4.85 8.86 6.35
N PRO A 26 4.30 9.66 5.43
CA PRO A 26 3.92 11.05 5.71
C PRO A 26 2.81 11.20 6.77
N LEU A 27 2.04 10.15 7.06
CA LEU A 27 1.03 10.13 8.13
C LEU A 27 1.67 9.90 9.51
N GLY A 28 2.96 9.50 9.54
CA GLY A 28 3.76 9.31 10.73
C GLY A 28 3.71 7.91 11.33
N PHE A 29 3.21 6.91 10.60
CA PHE A 29 3.18 5.51 11.01
C PHE A 29 4.30 4.73 10.36
N VAL A 30 4.80 3.69 11.05
CA VAL A 30 5.80 2.77 10.49
C VAL A 30 5.15 1.95 9.37
N ASP A 31 5.82 1.88 8.24
CA ASP A 31 5.33 1.16 7.08
C ASP A 31 6.17 -0.09 6.75
N GLY A 32 5.53 -1.09 6.18
CA GLY A 32 6.18 -2.31 5.74
C GLY A 32 6.46 -3.34 6.85
N THR A 33 5.92 -3.16 8.06
CA THR A 33 6.11 -4.09 9.19
C THR A 33 5.63 -5.51 8.84
N GLU A 34 4.48 -5.63 8.20
CA GLU A 34 3.84 -6.91 7.83
C GLU A 34 4.22 -7.38 6.40
N SER A 35 5.13 -6.71 5.71
CA SER A 35 5.51 -7.12 4.34
C SER A 35 6.42 -8.36 4.39
N PRO A 36 6.06 -9.47 3.71
CA PRO A 36 6.86 -10.69 3.67
C PRO A 36 8.27 -10.43 3.11
N ARG A 37 9.28 -11.11 3.64
CA ARG A 37 10.68 -10.92 3.25
C ARG A 37 11.39 -12.25 2.99
N GLY A 38 12.53 -12.20 2.32
CA GLY A 38 13.32 -13.40 2.01
C GLY A 38 12.53 -14.44 1.22
N ASP A 39 12.61 -15.71 1.63
CA ASP A 39 11.95 -16.82 0.95
C ASP A 39 10.43 -16.72 0.95
N GLU A 40 9.85 -16.16 2.01
CA GLU A 40 8.42 -15.90 2.12
C GLU A 40 7.98 -14.84 1.10
N GLY A 41 8.71 -13.73 0.99
CA GLY A 41 8.47 -12.71 -0.02
C GLY A 41 8.55 -13.28 -1.46
N VAL A 42 9.53 -14.12 -1.73
CA VAL A 42 9.65 -14.83 -3.02
C VAL A 42 8.43 -15.74 -3.25
N ALA A 43 8.00 -16.46 -2.22
CA ALA A 43 6.84 -17.36 -2.33
C ALA A 43 5.54 -16.64 -2.64
N VAL A 44 5.38 -15.42 -2.14
CA VAL A 44 4.20 -14.57 -2.31
C VAL A 44 4.23 -13.83 -3.65
N ALA A 45 5.40 -13.30 -4.05
CA ALA A 45 5.50 -12.40 -5.19
C ALA A 45 5.72 -13.11 -6.52
N ILE A 46 6.46 -14.24 -6.56
CA ILE A 46 6.93 -14.83 -7.82
C ILE A 46 5.97 -15.89 -8.36
N ILE A 47 5.59 -15.72 -9.62
CA ILE A 47 4.80 -16.68 -10.40
C ILE A 47 5.65 -17.94 -10.62
N ARG A 48 5.12 -19.10 -10.22
CA ARG A 48 5.90 -20.35 -10.24
C ARG A 48 5.78 -21.11 -11.55
N ASP A 49 4.63 -21.04 -12.20
CA ASP A 49 4.28 -21.89 -13.31
C ASP A 49 3.71 -21.10 -14.50
N GLY A 50 3.71 -21.73 -15.68
CA GLY A 50 3.16 -21.16 -16.90
C GLY A 50 4.14 -20.28 -17.66
N MET A 51 3.63 -19.56 -18.66
CA MET A 51 4.46 -18.75 -19.57
C MET A 51 5.08 -17.52 -18.87
N TRP A 52 4.56 -17.13 -17.70
CA TRP A 52 5.03 -15.99 -16.90
C TRP A 52 5.84 -16.42 -15.68
N ALA A 53 6.26 -17.68 -15.60
CA ALA A 53 7.06 -18.19 -14.49
C ALA A 53 8.35 -17.38 -14.31
N GLY A 54 8.65 -16.99 -13.08
CA GLY A 54 9.77 -16.12 -12.71
C GLY A 54 9.41 -14.63 -12.67
N GLY A 55 8.23 -14.26 -13.16
CA GLY A 55 7.72 -12.89 -13.12
C GLY A 55 6.87 -12.59 -11.89
N SER A 56 6.26 -11.42 -11.89
CA SER A 56 5.37 -10.94 -10.83
C SER A 56 4.29 -10.01 -11.42
N TYR A 57 3.13 -9.96 -10.79
CA TYR A 57 2.18 -8.88 -11.03
C TYR A 57 2.50 -7.70 -10.11
N ILE A 58 2.58 -6.50 -10.69
CA ILE A 58 2.89 -5.28 -9.97
C ILE A 58 1.68 -4.35 -10.03
N VAL A 59 1.28 -3.85 -8.87
CA VAL A 59 0.30 -2.77 -8.75
C VAL A 59 1.01 -1.55 -8.20
N GLU A 60 0.83 -0.41 -8.88
CA GLU A 60 1.37 0.88 -8.50
C GLU A 60 0.26 1.89 -8.32
N GLN A 61 0.31 2.65 -7.22
CA GLN A 61 -0.65 3.69 -6.92
C GLN A 61 0.04 4.91 -6.32
N LYS A 62 -0.37 6.10 -6.77
CA LYS A 62 0.06 7.38 -6.21
C LYS A 62 -1.06 7.92 -5.32
N TYR A 63 -0.81 8.04 -4.04
CA TYR A 63 -1.73 8.64 -3.07
C TYR A 63 -1.26 10.02 -2.65
N VAL A 64 -2.16 10.99 -2.63
CA VAL A 64 -1.94 12.30 -2.01
C VAL A 64 -2.70 12.37 -0.69
N HIS A 65 -2.03 12.84 0.36
CA HIS A 65 -2.60 12.93 1.70
C HIS A 65 -3.05 14.35 2.05
N ASP A 66 -4.24 14.51 2.60
CA ASP A 66 -4.66 15.74 3.28
C ASP A 66 -4.06 15.78 4.69
N LEU A 67 -2.78 16.15 4.77
CA LEU A 67 -2.07 16.21 6.04
C LEU A 67 -2.65 17.28 6.98
N LYS A 68 -3.35 18.29 6.48
CA LYS A 68 -4.01 19.28 7.33
C LYS A 68 -5.19 18.62 8.08
N LYS A 69 -6.03 17.88 7.36
CA LYS A 69 -7.14 17.13 7.95
C LYS A 69 -6.63 16.02 8.88
N TRP A 70 -5.58 15.31 8.45
CA TRP A 70 -4.95 14.25 9.25
C TRP A 70 -4.37 14.75 10.57
N ASN A 71 -3.60 15.83 10.54
CA ASN A 71 -2.95 16.42 11.72
C ASN A 71 -3.93 17.16 12.65
N ALA A 72 -5.19 17.36 12.23
CA ALA A 72 -6.23 17.87 13.11
C ALA A 72 -6.81 16.79 14.04
N LEU A 73 -6.59 15.50 13.72
CA LEU A 73 -6.96 14.39 14.59
C LEU A 73 -6.00 14.27 15.78
N LYS A 74 -6.51 13.78 16.90
CA LYS A 74 -5.67 13.33 18.02
C LYS A 74 -4.94 12.03 17.62
N VAL A 75 -3.84 11.74 18.29
CA VAL A 75 -3.05 10.53 18.02
C VAL A 75 -3.90 9.26 18.16
N GLU A 76 -4.73 9.19 19.19
CA GLU A 76 -5.60 8.04 19.43
C GLU A 76 -6.63 7.85 18.29
N GLU A 77 -7.12 8.93 17.68
CA GLU A 77 -8.01 8.87 16.53
C GLU A 77 -7.28 8.41 15.28
N GLN A 78 -6.05 8.87 15.07
CA GLN A 78 -5.18 8.40 13.98
C GLN A 78 -4.88 6.90 14.12
N GLU A 79 -4.58 6.45 15.33
CA GLU A 79 -4.34 5.03 15.65
C GLU A 79 -5.56 4.15 15.35
N GLN A 80 -6.78 4.65 15.62
CA GLN A 80 -8.01 3.92 15.26
C GLN A 80 -8.24 3.86 13.75
N VAL A 81 -7.82 4.87 12.98
CA VAL A 81 -7.89 4.86 11.51
C VAL A 81 -6.91 3.83 10.93
N ILE A 82 -5.70 3.79 11.44
CA ILE A 82 -4.65 2.87 10.96
C ILE A 82 -4.86 1.46 11.51
N GLY A 83 -5.18 1.32 12.81
CA GLY A 83 -5.28 0.03 13.51
C GLY A 83 -4.01 -0.37 14.25
N ARG A 84 -3.04 0.56 14.40
CA ARG A 84 -1.76 0.37 15.12
C ARG A 84 -1.44 1.60 15.96
N THR A 85 -0.63 1.42 16.99
CA THR A 85 -0.09 2.53 17.77
C THR A 85 0.94 3.31 16.95
N LYS A 86 0.87 4.66 17.01
CA LYS A 86 1.71 5.52 16.19
C LYS A 86 3.19 5.44 16.55
N HIS A 87 3.51 5.38 17.83
CA HIS A 87 4.90 5.45 18.30
C HIS A 87 5.56 4.08 18.39
N SER A 88 4.86 3.07 18.87
CA SER A 88 5.40 1.74 19.16
C SER A 88 5.13 0.69 18.10
N ASP A 89 4.35 1.03 17.07
CA ASP A 89 3.99 0.15 15.94
C ASP A 89 3.38 -1.20 16.39
N ILE A 90 2.55 -1.14 17.43
CA ILE A 90 1.85 -2.33 17.95
C ILE A 90 0.43 -2.33 17.39
N GLU A 91 0.00 -3.45 16.85
CA GLU A 91 -1.37 -3.63 16.39
C GLU A 91 -2.36 -3.48 17.57
N LEU A 92 -3.46 -2.77 17.34
CA LEU A 92 -4.45 -2.52 18.38
C LEU A 92 -5.34 -3.73 18.60
N ASP A 93 -5.46 -4.15 19.84
CA ASP A 93 -6.51 -5.07 20.26
C ASP A 93 -7.88 -4.40 20.09
N GLY A 94 -8.79 -5.06 19.35
CA GLY A 94 -10.13 -4.51 19.11
C GLY A 94 -10.16 -3.28 18.20
N LYS A 95 -9.23 -3.17 17.25
CA LYS A 95 -9.24 -2.16 16.20
C LYS A 95 -10.57 -2.13 15.44
N PRO A 96 -11.02 -0.98 14.94
CA PRO A 96 -12.21 -0.90 14.09
C PRO A 96 -12.08 -1.80 12.84
N GLY A 97 -13.19 -2.47 12.45
CA GLY A 97 -13.20 -3.34 11.28
C GLY A 97 -12.93 -2.63 9.94
N ASN A 98 -12.99 -1.30 9.92
CA ASN A 98 -12.64 -0.44 8.80
C ASN A 98 -11.33 0.35 9.02
N SER A 99 -10.52 -0.04 9.97
CA SER A 99 -9.15 0.45 10.08
C SER A 99 -8.30 -0.12 8.95
N HIS A 100 -7.25 0.60 8.53
CA HIS A 100 -6.39 0.21 7.42
C HIS A 100 -5.82 -1.22 7.59
N VAL A 101 -5.37 -1.58 8.78
CA VAL A 101 -4.85 -2.93 9.08
C VAL A 101 -5.97 -3.97 8.94
N ALA A 102 -7.14 -3.74 9.56
CA ALA A 102 -8.24 -4.72 9.55
C ALA A 102 -8.78 -4.99 8.14
N VAL A 103 -8.89 -3.95 7.31
CA VAL A 103 -9.37 -4.06 5.92
C VAL A 103 -8.42 -4.88 5.06
N ASN A 104 -7.11 -4.78 5.31
CA ASN A 104 -6.08 -5.45 4.52
C ASN A 104 -5.67 -6.83 5.06
N GLN A 105 -6.19 -7.26 6.22
CA GLN A 105 -6.08 -8.63 6.70
C GLN A 105 -7.11 -9.50 5.96
N VAL A 106 -6.68 -10.12 4.87
CA VAL A 106 -7.51 -10.95 3.99
C VAL A 106 -7.11 -12.40 4.13
N GLU A 107 -8.08 -13.30 4.19
CA GLU A 107 -7.88 -14.74 4.24
C GLU A 107 -8.53 -15.40 3.01
N ASP A 108 -8.00 -16.56 2.62
CA ASP A 108 -8.61 -17.44 1.63
C ASP A 108 -9.76 -18.27 2.25
N GLU A 109 -10.38 -19.13 1.43
CA GLU A 109 -11.50 -20.00 1.87
C GLU A 109 -11.08 -21.02 2.94
N ASP A 110 -9.78 -21.31 3.04
CA ASP A 110 -9.22 -22.26 4.01
C ASP A 110 -8.73 -21.54 5.29
N GLY A 111 -8.86 -20.20 5.36
CA GLY A 111 -8.44 -19.38 6.51
C GLY A 111 -6.94 -19.05 6.51
N ASN A 112 -6.24 -19.22 5.37
CA ASN A 112 -4.86 -18.80 5.28
C ASN A 112 -4.78 -17.31 4.89
N GLY A 113 -3.89 -16.57 5.53
CA GLY A 113 -3.64 -15.17 5.20
C GLY A 113 -3.18 -14.98 3.75
N LEU A 114 -3.83 -14.07 3.04
CA LEU A 114 -3.40 -13.63 1.71
C LEU A 114 -2.47 -12.44 1.84
N GLU A 115 -1.29 -12.53 1.27
CA GLU A 115 -0.23 -11.55 1.42
C GLU A 115 0.27 -11.04 0.06
N ILE A 116 0.82 -9.84 0.09
CA ILE A 116 1.55 -9.22 -1.02
C ILE A 116 2.89 -8.69 -0.49
N VAL A 117 3.94 -8.73 -1.31
CA VAL A 117 5.14 -7.93 -1.01
C VAL A 117 4.83 -6.50 -1.39
N ARG A 118 4.98 -5.56 -0.45
CA ARG A 118 4.69 -4.15 -0.69
C ARG A 118 5.81 -3.25 -0.23
N ASN A 119 5.89 -2.12 -0.91
CA ASN A 119 6.77 -1.02 -0.55
C ASN A 119 6.03 0.30 -0.74
N ASN A 120 6.10 1.17 0.24
CA ASN A 120 5.58 2.52 0.18
C ASN A 120 6.75 3.50 0.25
N LEU A 121 6.78 4.44 -0.67
CA LEU A 121 7.78 5.48 -0.72
C LEU A 121 7.10 6.83 -0.52
N SER A 122 7.59 7.59 0.43
CA SER A 122 7.11 8.96 0.66
C SER A 122 7.53 9.86 -0.48
N PHE A 123 6.66 10.77 -0.90
CA PHE A 123 7.00 11.84 -1.82
C PHE A 123 6.44 13.18 -1.36
N GLY A 124 7.04 14.27 -1.83
CA GLY A 124 6.54 15.61 -1.63
C GLY A 124 7.07 16.57 -2.68
N ASP A 125 6.27 17.55 -3.04
CA ASP A 125 6.64 18.59 -3.99
C ASP A 125 6.70 19.98 -3.33
N ALA A 126 7.28 20.95 -4.05
CA ALA A 126 7.40 22.34 -3.59
C ALA A 126 6.05 23.06 -3.49
N LEU A 127 4.97 22.52 -4.05
CA LEU A 127 3.62 23.06 -4.01
C LEU A 127 2.84 22.54 -2.79
N GLY A 128 3.48 21.73 -1.95
CA GLY A 128 2.90 21.19 -0.73
C GLY A 128 2.08 19.92 -0.90
N LYS A 129 2.07 19.30 -2.09
CA LYS A 129 1.49 17.96 -2.26
C LYS A 129 2.44 16.94 -1.67
N GLN A 130 1.95 16.18 -0.72
CA GLN A 130 2.69 15.10 -0.05
C GLN A 130 1.86 13.83 -0.07
N GLY A 131 2.54 12.70 -0.15
CA GLY A 131 1.82 11.45 -0.25
C GLY A 131 2.72 10.24 -0.26
N THR A 132 2.13 9.12 -0.66
CA THR A 132 2.80 7.83 -0.72
C THR A 132 2.67 7.26 -2.13
N PHE A 133 3.79 6.82 -2.67
CA PHE A 133 3.84 6.00 -3.86
C PHE A 133 3.87 4.54 -3.43
N PHE A 134 2.75 3.88 -3.56
CA PHE A 134 2.57 2.47 -3.22
C PHE A 134 2.99 1.59 -4.39
N MET A 135 3.68 0.50 -4.06
CA MET A 135 4.07 -0.53 -5.01
C MET A 135 3.90 -1.90 -4.36
N SER A 136 3.23 -2.82 -5.04
CA SER A 136 3.07 -4.19 -4.56
C SER A 136 3.42 -5.21 -5.62
N TYR A 137 3.89 -6.36 -5.15
CA TYR A 137 4.23 -7.53 -5.96
C TYR A 137 3.45 -8.74 -5.47
N ALA A 138 2.81 -9.44 -6.38
CA ALA A 138 2.05 -10.65 -6.09
C ALA A 138 2.15 -11.66 -7.24
N ARG A 139 2.21 -12.94 -6.90
CA ARG A 139 2.15 -14.03 -7.91
C ARG A 139 0.75 -14.18 -8.51
N ASP A 140 -0.27 -13.65 -7.84
CA ASP A 140 -1.67 -13.68 -8.26
C ASP A 140 -2.28 -12.30 -8.08
N PRO A 141 -2.71 -11.61 -9.15
CA PRO A 141 -3.24 -10.26 -9.06
C PRO A 141 -4.57 -10.18 -8.30
N ARG A 142 -5.29 -11.31 -8.17
CA ARG A 142 -6.56 -11.38 -7.43
C ARG A 142 -6.38 -11.03 -5.95
N VAL A 143 -5.22 -11.33 -5.36
CA VAL A 143 -4.93 -10.96 -3.96
C VAL A 143 -4.97 -9.45 -3.77
N THR A 144 -4.27 -8.72 -4.63
CA THR A 144 -4.29 -7.25 -4.60
C THR A 144 -5.67 -6.69 -4.94
N GLU A 145 -6.38 -7.31 -5.91
CA GLU A 145 -7.75 -6.91 -6.26
C GLU A 145 -8.70 -7.00 -5.07
N VAL A 146 -8.66 -8.10 -4.30
CA VAL A 146 -9.49 -8.26 -3.09
C VAL A 146 -9.16 -7.21 -2.05
N MET A 147 -7.87 -6.92 -1.79
CA MET A 147 -7.44 -5.87 -0.87
C MET A 147 -7.96 -4.50 -1.31
N LEU A 148 -7.79 -4.14 -2.59
CA LEU A 148 -8.30 -2.88 -3.14
C LEU A 148 -9.82 -2.79 -3.05
N ARG A 149 -10.52 -3.87 -3.35
CA ARG A 149 -11.98 -3.91 -3.23
C ARG A 149 -12.44 -3.64 -1.80
N ARG A 150 -11.79 -4.25 -0.81
CA ARG A 150 -12.08 -4.00 0.62
C ARG A 150 -11.73 -2.57 1.01
N MET A 151 -10.62 -2.03 0.53
CA MET A 151 -10.24 -0.65 0.81
C MET A 151 -11.25 0.36 0.26
N PHE A 152 -11.61 0.26 -1.03
CA PHE A 152 -12.40 1.28 -1.71
C PHE A 152 -13.91 1.09 -1.62
N ILE A 153 -14.38 -0.15 -1.54
CA ILE A 153 -15.81 -0.49 -1.48
C ILE A 153 -16.23 -0.88 -0.07
N GLY A 154 -15.38 -1.64 0.60
CA GLY A 154 -15.63 -2.18 1.93
C GLY A 154 -16.32 -3.54 1.94
N GLU A 155 -16.20 -4.23 3.09
CA GLU A 155 -16.90 -5.47 3.39
C GLU A 155 -17.44 -5.43 4.84
N PRO A 156 -18.79 -5.36 5.03
CA PRO A 156 -19.81 -5.19 3.98
C PRO A 156 -19.65 -3.88 3.22
N GLU A 157 -20.32 -3.77 2.06
CA GLU A 157 -20.28 -2.57 1.21
C GLU A 157 -20.58 -1.30 2.03
N GLY A 158 -19.73 -0.27 1.85
CA GLY A 158 -19.78 0.97 2.62
C GLY A 158 -18.88 0.97 3.86
N ASN A 159 -18.35 -0.18 4.29
CA ASN A 159 -17.36 -0.28 5.36
C ASN A 159 -15.92 -0.18 4.80
N TYR A 160 -15.67 0.88 4.02
CA TYR A 160 -14.42 1.13 3.35
C TYR A 160 -13.30 1.55 4.32
N ASP A 161 -12.06 1.51 3.86
CA ASP A 161 -10.87 1.88 4.63
C ASP A 161 -10.88 3.37 4.98
N ARG A 162 -10.88 3.68 6.28
CA ARG A 162 -10.92 5.05 6.78
C ARG A 162 -9.69 5.89 6.43
N ILE A 163 -8.58 5.29 6.00
CA ILE A 163 -7.43 6.04 5.49
C ILE A 163 -7.80 6.89 4.28
N LEU A 164 -8.80 6.46 3.50
CA LEU A 164 -9.29 7.17 2.33
C LEU A 164 -10.06 8.46 2.67
N ASP A 165 -10.44 8.66 3.92
CA ASP A 165 -10.93 9.95 4.40
C ASP A 165 -9.85 11.04 4.36
N PHE A 166 -8.58 10.65 4.32
CA PHE A 166 -7.41 11.53 4.38
C PHE A 166 -6.45 11.35 3.20
N SER A 167 -6.75 10.43 2.28
CA SER A 167 -5.88 10.05 1.17
C SER A 167 -6.68 9.87 -0.10
N GLU A 168 -6.22 10.49 -1.18
CA GLU A 168 -6.81 10.37 -2.52
C GLU A 168 -5.87 9.58 -3.42
N ALA A 169 -6.39 8.50 -4.02
CA ALA A 169 -5.66 7.74 -5.04
C ALA A 169 -5.75 8.48 -6.38
N LEU A 170 -4.63 8.94 -6.91
CA LEU A 170 -4.57 9.66 -8.19
C LEU A 170 -4.36 8.72 -9.38
N THR A 171 -3.65 7.63 -9.19
CA THR A 171 -3.31 6.66 -10.25
C THR A 171 -3.49 5.24 -9.77
N LEU A 172 -3.74 4.35 -10.72
CA LEU A 172 -3.66 2.90 -10.55
C LEU A 172 -3.07 2.31 -11.82
N SER A 173 -2.00 1.55 -11.68
CA SER A 173 -1.39 0.79 -12.76
C SER A 173 -1.26 -0.67 -12.35
N LEU A 174 -1.59 -1.59 -13.25
CA LEU A 174 -1.32 -3.02 -13.11
C LEU A 174 -0.47 -3.46 -14.29
N ILE A 175 0.73 -3.91 -13.99
CA ILE A 175 1.65 -4.47 -14.97
C ILE A 175 2.12 -5.85 -14.51
N HIS A 176 2.73 -6.60 -15.42
CA HIS A 176 3.43 -7.80 -15.04
C HIS A 176 4.82 -7.82 -15.69
N ILE A 177 5.81 -8.36 -14.99
CA ILE A 177 7.20 -8.43 -15.41
C ILE A 177 7.73 -9.83 -15.20
#